data_7bc9c03990f2de15c584d004281029e1
#
_entry.id   7bc9c03990f2de15c584d004281029e1
#
_cell.length_a   1.000
_cell.length_b   1.000
_cell.length_c   1.000
_cell.angle_alpha   90.00
_cell.angle_beta   90.00
_cell.angle_gamma   90.00
#
_symmetry.space_group_name_H-M   'P 1'
#
loop_
_entity.id
_entity.type
_entity.pdbx_description
1 polymer ?
#
loop_
_entity_poly.entity_id
_entity_poly.type
_entity_poly.pdbx_seq_one_letter_code
_entity_poly.pdbx_strand_id
1 'polypeptide(L)'
;MNRFGKWIALCVSIGALAGGGNALAAGDAASGRSDGAKAPVPSDKIKVEKAKGADARTVSETYEKAAKLDKKPVVVRGKVVKVSQGIMGKNWVHLRDGSGDPGKGTNNLVVTTQDAPKVGDVVTAKGTLYKDKDFGSGYKYQVIVEEASIKQ
;
A
#
# COMPACT_ATOMS: atom_id res chain seq x y z
N MET A 1 -25.11 20.96 -40.57
CA MET A 1 -24.20 21.07 -41.70
C MET A 1 -23.02 20.18 -41.42
N ASN A 2 -23.10 18.92 -41.85
CA ASN A 2 -22.43 18.31 -42.99
C ASN A 2 -20.90 18.30 -42.80
N ARG A 3 -20.17 17.21 -42.89
CA ARG A 3 -20.14 16.08 -43.84
C ARG A 3 -19.20 15.01 -43.26
N PHE A 4 -19.57 13.81 -43.06
CA PHE A 4 -19.41 12.62 -43.88
C PHE A 4 -18.05 12.49 -44.59
N GLY A 5 -17.33 11.46 -44.27
CA GLY A 5 -16.18 10.93 -44.97
C GLY A 5 -15.94 9.49 -44.61
N LYS A 6 -16.74 8.60 -45.18
CA LYS A 6 -16.48 7.16 -45.31
C LYS A 6 -15.28 6.95 -46.23
N TRP A 7 -14.39 6.06 -45.87
CA TRP A 7 -13.66 5.26 -46.85
C TRP A 7 -13.64 3.80 -46.40
N ILE A 8 -14.13 3.07 -47.32
CA ILE A 8 -14.38 1.64 -47.41
C ILE A 8 -13.19 0.96 -48.04
N ALA A 9 -12.86 -0.21 -47.55
CA ALA A 9 -12.46 -1.46 -48.20
C ALA A 9 -11.14 -1.52 -48.95
N LEU A 10 -10.41 -2.55 -48.88
CA LEU A 10 -10.57 -3.79 -49.66
C LEU A 10 -9.52 -4.83 -49.26
N CYS A 11 -9.99 -5.98 -48.97
CA CYS A 11 -9.50 -7.32 -49.12
C CYS A 11 -8.36 -7.60 -50.08
N VAL A 12 -7.59 -8.62 -49.81
CA VAL A 12 -7.28 -9.81 -50.62
C VAL A 12 -6.13 -10.54 -49.93
N SER A 13 -6.29 -11.59 -49.30
CA SER A 13 -6.37 -13.03 -49.63
C SER A 13 -5.04 -13.69 -50.01
N ILE A 14 -4.78 -14.77 -49.31
CA ILE A 14 -4.25 -16.10 -49.73
C ILE A 14 -2.72 -16.22 -49.82
N GLY A 15 -2.26 -17.23 -49.05
CA GLY A 15 -0.94 -17.84 -49.16
C GLY A 15 -0.67 -18.84 -48.06
N ALA A 16 -1.26 -20.02 -48.19
CA ALA A 16 -0.83 -21.18 -47.40
C ALA A 16 0.47 -21.72 -47.94
N LEU A 17 1.42 -22.04 -47.09
CA LEU A 17 2.35 -23.14 -47.36
C LEU A 17 2.86 -23.71 -46.02
N ALA A 18 2.70 -24.99 -45.91
CA ALA A 18 3.20 -25.85 -44.87
C ALA A 18 4.72 -25.97 -44.96
N GLY A 19 5.35 -26.05 -43.81
CA GLY A 19 6.77 -26.36 -43.70
C GLY A 19 7.12 -26.65 -42.25
N GLY A 20 7.24 -27.94 -41.94
CA GLY A 20 7.66 -28.40 -40.62
C GLY A 20 9.06 -28.00 -40.26
N GLY A 21 9.29 -27.85 -39.00
CA GLY A 21 10.58 -27.58 -38.42
C GLY A 21 10.51 -27.66 -36.91
N ASN A 22 10.75 -28.85 -36.43
CA ASN A 22 10.98 -29.12 -35.02
C ASN A 22 12.25 -28.38 -34.57
N ALA A 23 12.14 -27.50 -33.60
CA ALA A 23 13.28 -27.04 -32.87
C ALA A 23 12.87 -26.84 -31.40
N LEU A 24 13.25 -27.82 -30.63
CA LEU A 24 13.43 -27.72 -29.20
C LEU A 24 14.43 -26.61 -28.91
N ALA A 25 13.98 -25.58 -28.25
CA ALA A 25 14.84 -24.70 -27.50
C ALA A 25 14.18 -24.44 -26.16
N ALA A 26 14.51 -25.28 -25.23
CA ALA A 26 14.39 -25.00 -23.83
C ALA A 26 15.27 -23.78 -23.53
N GLY A 27 14.65 -22.69 -23.24
CA GLY A 27 15.25 -21.46 -22.72
C GLY A 27 14.55 -21.13 -21.44
N ASP A 28 14.72 -21.99 -20.48
CA ASP A 28 14.38 -21.76 -19.11
C ASP A 28 15.33 -20.71 -18.54
N ALA A 29 14.80 -19.56 -18.28
CA ALA A 29 15.40 -18.57 -17.39
C ALA A 29 14.28 -17.83 -16.65
N ALA A 30 13.45 -18.60 -16.02
CA ALA A 30 12.63 -18.09 -14.94
C ALA A 30 13.53 -17.85 -13.73
N SER A 31 14.20 -16.70 -13.70
CA SER A 31 14.76 -16.15 -12.48
C SER A 31 13.58 -15.71 -11.61
N GLY A 32 12.99 -16.67 -10.97
CA GLY A 32 12.00 -16.45 -9.92
C GLY A 32 12.68 -15.79 -8.74
N ARG A 33 12.66 -14.46 -8.69
CA ARG A 33 12.76 -13.77 -7.42
C ARG A 33 11.42 -13.92 -6.74
N SER A 34 11.31 -14.94 -5.96
CA SER A 34 10.31 -15.04 -4.93
C SER A 34 10.68 -14.08 -3.80
N ASP A 35 10.45 -12.79 -4.02
CA ASP A 35 10.25 -11.89 -2.91
C ASP A 35 8.99 -12.40 -2.22
N GLY A 36 9.15 -12.92 -1.02
CA GLY A 36 8.06 -13.44 -0.20
C GLY A 36 7.08 -12.35 0.22
N ALA A 37 6.41 -11.79 -0.76
CA ALA A 37 5.25 -10.96 -0.55
C ALA A 37 4.14 -11.87 -0.03
N LYS A 38 4.09 -12.03 1.30
CA LYS A 38 2.94 -12.63 1.95
C LYS A 38 1.70 -11.90 1.45
N ALA A 39 0.75 -12.65 0.88
CA ALA A 39 -0.48 -12.12 0.29
C ALA A 39 -1.13 -11.04 1.19
N PRO A 40 -1.74 -9.99 0.62
CA PRO A 40 -2.41 -8.97 1.41
C PRO A 40 -3.42 -9.62 2.34
N VAL A 41 -3.33 -9.30 3.63
CA VAL A 41 -4.29 -9.81 4.62
C VAL A 41 -5.66 -9.20 4.30
N PRO A 42 -6.71 -10.01 4.10
CA PRO A 42 -8.05 -9.48 3.86
C PRO A 42 -8.46 -8.52 4.98
N SER A 43 -8.93 -7.33 4.60
CA SER A 43 -9.22 -6.23 5.54
C SER A 43 -10.37 -6.54 6.51
N ASP A 44 -11.28 -7.40 6.11
CA ASP A 44 -12.51 -7.75 6.82
C ASP A 44 -12.31 -8.66 8.05
N LYS A 45 -11.09 -9.20 8.23
CA LYS A 45 -10.75 -10.07 9.37
C LYS A 45 -9.79 -9.43 10.37
N ILE A 46 -9.42 -8.17 10.15
CA ILE A 46 -8.51 -7.46 11.05
C ILE A 46 -9.34 -6.81 12.14
N LYS A 47 -9.07 -7.22 13.39
CA LYS A 47 -9.58 -6.57 14.58
C LYS A 47 -8.46 -6.55 15.61
N VAL A 48 -7.96 -5.36 15.91
CA VAL A 48 -6.91 -5.14 16.89
C VAL A 48 -7.43 -4.17 17.93
N GLU A 49 -7.25 -4.53 19.19
CA GLU A 49 -7.64 -3.64 20.29
C GLU A 49 -6.79 -2.38 20.29
N LYS A 50 -7.44 -1.27 20.62
CA LYS A 50 -6.79 0.03 20.80
C LYS A 50 -5.69 -0.06 21.86
N ALA A 51 -4.59 0.64 21.64
CA ALA A 51 -3.55 0.79 22.64
C ALA A 51 -4.10 1.48 23.90
N LYS A 52 -3.42 1.30 25.01
CA LYS A 52 -3.75 1.96 26.28
C LYS A 52 -2.98 3.28 26.41
N GLY A 53 -3.58 4.26 27.06
CA GLY A 53 -2.95 5.53 27.38
C GLY A 53 -3.67 6.75 26.80
N ALA A 54 -3.27 7.93 27.25
CA ALA A 54 -3.89 9.20 26.86
C ALA A 54 -3.72 9.54 25.36
N ASP A 55 -2.58 9.16 24.79
CA ASP A 55 -2.24 9.41 23.39
C ASP A 55 -2.69 8.27 22.45
N ALA A 56 -3.33 7.23 23.01
CA ALA A 56 -3.80 6.09 22.24
C ALA A 56 -4.96 6.48 21.30
N ARG A 57 -4.84 6.07 20.04
CA ARG A 57 -5.85 6.30 19.00
C ARG A 57 -6.04 5.04 18.18
N THR A 58 -7.25 4.87 17.65
CA THR A 58 -7.49 3.91 16.57
C THR A 58 -7.06 4.52 15.25
N VAL A 59 -6.93 3.68 14.22
CA VAL A 59 -6.65 4.17 12.86
C VAL A 59 -7.72 5.19 12.43
N SER A 60 -9.00 4.89 12.63
CA SER A 60 -10.10 5.81 12.33
C SER A 60 -9.97 7.15 13.08
N GLU A 61 -9.68 7.11 14.38
CA GLU A 61 -9.55 8.32 15.21
C GLU A 61 -8.40 9.23 14.76
N THR A 62 -7.34 8.68 14.14
CA THR A 62 -6.24 9.50 13.61
C THR A 62 -6.72 10.38 12.45
N TYR A 63 -7.64 9.88 11.62
CA TYR A 63 -8.24 10.65 10.53
C TYR A 63 -9.33 11.62 11.03
N GLU A 64 -10.23 11.14 11.89
CA GLU A 64 -11.32 11.95 12.44
C GLU A 64 -10.83 13.16 13.24
N LYS A 65 -9.73 12.97 13.96
CA LYS A 65 -9.15 13.98 14.85
C LYS A 65 -7.85 14.59 14.29
N ALA A 66 -7.56 14.39 13.02
CA ALA A 66 -6.31 14.80 12.40
C ALA A 66 -5.94 16.27 12.67
N ALA A 67 -6.90 17.19 12.55
CA ALA A 67 -6.67 18.61 12.81
C ALA A 67 -6.28 18.91 14.28
N LYS A 68 -6.78 18.11 15.24
CA LYS A 68 -6.46 18.27 16.66
C LYS A 68 -5.17 17.55 17.05
N LEU A 69 -4.77 16.55 16.27
CA LEU A 69 -3.62 15.69 16.52
C LEU A 69 -2.41 16.09 15.71
N ASP A 70 -2.54 17.05 14.79
CA ASP A 70 -1.44 17.53 13.96
C ASP A 70 -0.26 17.98 14.82
N LYS A 71 0.92 17.45 14.50
CA LYS A 71 2.18 17.68 15.22
C LYS A 71 2.17 17.22 16.69
N LYS A 72 1.27 16.31 17.04
CA LYS A 72 1.19 15.75 18.39
C LYS A 72 1.58 14.29 18.44
N PRO A 73 2.08 13.79 19.57
CA PRO A 73 2.37 12.39 19.75
C PRO A 73 1.07 11.57 19.75
N VAL A 74 1.12 10.42 19.11
CA VAL A 74 0.04 9.43 19.10
C VAL A 74 0.60 8.04 19.28
N VAL A 75 -0.22 7.16 19.84
CA VAL A 75 0.07 5.74 19.99
C VAL A 75 -1.03 4.97 19.28
N VAL A 76 -0.67 4.20 18.26
CA VAL A 76 -1.61 3.39 17.49
C VAL A 76 -1.18 1.93 17.53
N ARG A 77 -2.09 1.05 17.87
CA ARG A 77 -1.89 -0.39 17.81
C ARG A 77 -2.61 -0.93 16.59
N GLY A 78 -1.91 -1.73 15.80
CA GLY A 78 -2.48 -2.28 14.59
C GLY A 78 -1.70 -3.47 14.04
N LYS A 79 -2.28 -4.12 13.06
CA LYS A 79 -1.64 -5.20 12.32
C LYS A 79 -0.90 -4.61 11.12
N VAL A 80 0.33 -5.05 10.94
CA VAL A 80 1.15 -4.68 9.78
C VAL A 80 0.62 -5.40 8.53
N VAL A 81 0.16 -4.65 7.55
CA VAL A 81 -0.38 -5.18 6.30
C VAL A 81 0.55 -4.98 5.11
N LYS A 82 1.46 -4.02 5.20
CA LYS A 82 2.48 -3.76 4.17
C LYS A 82 3.69 -3.09 4.81
N VAL A 83 4.87 -3.40 4.30
CA VAL A 83 6.13 -2.74 4.66
C VAL A 83 6.88 -2.42 3.37
N SER A 84 7.30 -1.17 3.22
CA SER A 84 8.18 -0.72 2.14
C SER A 84 9.45 -0.20 2.79
N GLN A 85 10.57 -0.88 2.55
CA GLN A 85 11.84 -0.60 3.23
C GLN A 85 12.68 0.39 2.45
N GLY A 86 13.45 1.20 3.18
CA GLY A 86 14.50 2.04 2.63
C GLY A 86 14.05 3.22 1.78
N ILE A 87 12.76 3.56 1.79
CA ILE A 87 12.25 4.71 1.03
C ILE A 87 12.56 5.98 1.82
N MET A 88 13.32 6.90 1.22
CA MET A 88 13.79 8.14 1.87
C MET A 88 14.54 7.88 3.20
N GLY A 89 15.29 6.77 3.26
CA GLY A 89 16.05 6.37 4.45
C GLY A 89 15.20 5.88 5.63
N LYS A 90 13.95 5.57 5.40
CA LYS A 90 12.99 5.08 6.42
C LYS A 90 12.23 3.86 5.91
N ASN A 91 11.66 3.10 6.83
CA ASN A 91 10.70 2.05 6.53
C ASN A 91 9.28 2.61 6.64
N TRP A 92 8.46 2.32 5.64
CA TRP A 92 7.08 2.77 5.54
C TRP A 92 6.17 1.61 5.84
N VAL A 93 5.47 1.68 6.95
CA VAL A 93 4.66 0.59 7.50
C VAL A 93 3.19 0.98 7.41
N HIS A 94 2.38 0.10 6.86
CA HIS A 94 0.94 0.27 6.79
C HIS A 94 0.29 -0.55 7.90
N LEU A 95 -0.46 0.12 8.77
CA LEU A 95 -1.17 -0.46 9.90
C LEU A 95 -2.68 -0.42 9.67
N ARG A 96 -3.34 -1.50 10.08
CA ARG A 96 -4.81 -1.59 10.17
C ARG A 96 -5.19 -2.20 11.50
N ASP A 97 -6.25 -1.69 12.10
CA ASP A 97 -6.81 -2.21 13.37
C ASP A 97 -8.26 -2.70 13.24
N GLY A 98 -8.82 -2.62 12.04
CA GLY A 98 -10.20 -2.94 11.75
C GLY A 98 -11.16 -1.76 11.87
N SER A 99 -10.68 -0.60 12.30
CA SER A 99 -11.45 0.64 12.30
C SER A 99 -11.31 1.40 10.97
N GLY A 100 -12.17 2.38 10.77
CA GLY A 100 -12.18 3.21 9.57
C GLY A 100 -12.95 2.60 8.40
N ASP A 101 -13.04 3.38 7.34
CA ASP A 101 -13.80 3.06 6.15
C ASP A 101 -12.84 2.84 4.96
N PRO A 102 -12.83 1.64 4.36
CA PRO A 102 -12.01 1.38 3.17
C PRO A 102 -12.35 2.27 1.99
N GLY A 103 -13.63 2.60 1.81
CA GLY A 103 -14.10 3.46 0.73
C GLY A 103 -13.63 4.91 0.84
N LYS A 104 -13.36 5.35 2.07
CA LYS A 104 -12.80 6.67 2.38
C LYS A 104 -11.29 6.66 2.58
N GLY A 105 -10.66 5.50 2.53
CA GLY A 105 -9.23 5.35 2.77
C GLY A 105 -8.80 5.60 4.22
N THR A 106 -9.73 5.57 5.17
CA THR A 106 -9.45 5.86 6.60
C THR A 106 -9.19 4.61 7.43
N ASN A 107 -9.13 3.45 6.80
CA ASN A 107 -8.89 2.15 7.44
C ASN A 107 -7.42 1.71 7.44
N ASN A 108 -6.52 2.54 6.95
CA ASN A 108 -5.11 2.24 6.80
C ASN A 108 -4.28 3.46 7.20
N LEU A 109 -3.38 3.29 8.17
CA LEU A 109 -2.48 4.32 8.65
C LEU A 109 -1.06 4.04 8.17
N VAL A 110 -0.42 5.03 7.59
CA VAL A 110 0.98 4.96 7.21
C VAL A 110 1.85 5.49 8.35
N VAL A 111 2.87 4.73 8.69
CA VAL A 111 3.82 5.05 9.75
C VAL A 111 5.23 4.96 9.20
N THR A 112 6.06 5.99 9.41
CA THR A 112 7.49 5.92 9.09
C THR A 112 8.30 5.58 10.35
N THR A 113 9.27 4.69 10.20
CA THR A 113 10.07 4.19 11.32
C THR A 113 11.45 3.72 10.85
N GLN A 114 12.39 3.58 11.77
CA GLN A 114 13.65 2.89 11.53
C GLN A 114 13.56 1.39 11.86
N ASP A 115 12.51 0.99 12.60
CA ASP A 115 12.26 -0.40 12.92
C ASP A 115 11.79 -1.17 11.67
N ALA A 116 12.02 -2.47 11.63
CA ALA A 116 11.66 -3.34 10.52
C ALA A 116 10.65 -4.43 10.93
N PRO A 117 9.39 -4.07 11.24
CA PRO A 117 8.38 -5.06 11.56
C PRO A 117 8.04 -5.89 10.31
N LYS A 118 7.46 -7.06 10.55
CA LYS A 118 7.04 -7.97 9.47
C LYS A 118 5.56 -7.86 9.19
N VAL A 119 5.17 -8.09 7.94
CA VAL A 119 3.76 -8.19 7.57
C VAL A 119 3.10 -9.31 8.38
N GLY A 120 1.97 -8.99 9.00
CA GLY A 120 1.23 -9.89 9.88
C GLY A 120 1.48 -9.66 11.37
N ASP A 121 2.53 -8.93 11.74
CA ASP A 121 2.77 -8.59 13.14
C ASP A 121 1.67 -7.64 13.65
N VAL A 122 1.31 -7.82 14.93
CA VAL A 122 0.51 -6.84 15.67
C VAL A 122 1.47 -5.99 16.49
N VAL A 123 1.50 -4.71 16.18
CA VAL A 123 2.49 -3.78 16.75
C VAL A 123 1.84 -2.55 17.33
N THR A 124 2.55 -1.91 18.24
CA THR A 124 2.20 -0.60 18.79
C THR A 124 3.22 0.42 18.28
N ALA A 125 2.75 1.38 17.49
CA ALA A 125 3.56 2.45 16.95
C ALA A 125 3.33 3.74 17.77
N LYS A 126 4.39 4.32 18.27
CA LYS A 126 4.37 5.62 18.95
C LYS A 126 5.20 6.61 18.15
N GLY A 127 4.58 7.67 17.65
CA GLY A 127 5.25 8.68 16.85
C GLY A 127 4.46 9.97 16.81
N THR A 128 4.86 10.90 15.95
CA THR A 128 4.20 12.18 15.76
C THR A 128 3.28 12.14 14.55
N LEU A 129 2.02 12.51 14.74
CA LEU A 129 1.04 12.59 13.65
C LEU A 129 1.21 13.90 12.89
N TYR A 130 1.17 13.80 11.57
CA TYR A 130 1.09 14.97 10.68
C TYR A 130 -0.12 14.85 9.78
N LYS A 131 -0.81 15.96 9.61
CA LYS A 131 -1.93 16.13 8.69
C LYS A 131 -1.45 16.74 7.38
N ASP A 132 -2.02 16.27 6.27
CA ASP A 132 -1.79 16.81 4.93
C ASP A 132 -0.29 16.94 4.57
N LYS A 133 0.48 15.90 4.88
CA LYS A 133 1.92 15.87 4.63
C LYS A 133 2.21 15.57 3.17
N ASP A 134 3.02 16.41 2.56
CA ASP A 134 3.54 16.22 1.20
C ASP A 134 5.06 16.05 1.25
N PHE A 135 5.55 14.91 0.78
CA PHE A 135 6.99 14.62 0.67
C PHE A 135 7.55 14.90 -0.73
N GLY A 136 6.72 15.43 -1.64
CA GLY A 136 7.08 15.57 -3.03
C GLY A 136 6.93 14.25 -3.83
N SER A 137 7.17 14.32 -5.14
CA SER A 137 7.14 13.16 -6.05
C SER A 137 5.83 12.34 -6.00
N GLY A 138 4.72 12.97 -5.63
CA GLY A 138 3.41 12.31 -5.52
C GLY A 138 3.14 11.61 -4.18
N TYR A 139 4.07 11.68 -3.24
CA TYR A 139 3.88 11.11 -1.89
C TYR A 139 3.13 12.10 -0.99
N LYS A 140 1.81 12.10 -1.10
CA LYS A 140 0.91 12.91 -0.27
C LYS A 140 0.07 12.03 0.64
N TYR A 141 0.01 12.40 1.90
CA TYR A 141 -0.74 11.67 2.92
C TYR A 141 -1.64 12.62 3.69
N GLN A 142 -2.91 12.30 3.73
CA GLN A 142 -3.88 13.03 4.55
C GLN A 142 -3.54 12.91 6.04
N VAL A 143 -3.09 11.75 6.46
CA VAL A 143 -2.59 11.47 7.81
C VAL A 143 -1.40 10.53 7.71
N ILE A 144 -0.34 10.85 8.43
CA ILE A 144 0.85 10.01 8.56
C ILE A 144 1.42 10.16 9.96
N VAL A 145 2.01 9.10 10.49
CA VAL A 145 2.77 9.13 11.74
C VAL A 145 4.24 8.99 11.41
N GLU A 146 5.03 9.98 11.78
CA GLU A 146 6.46 9.97 11.49
C GLU A 146 7.30 9.67 12.71
N GLU A 147 8.52 9.16 12.44
CA GLU A 147 9.54 8.86 13.45
C GLU A 147 9.01 7.94 14.56
N ALA A 148 8.22 6.97 14.17
CA ALA A 148 7.62 6.07 15.12
C ALA A 148 8.62 5.05 15.65
N SER A 149 8.53 4.78 16.95
CA SER A 149 9.09 3.60 17.59
C SER A 149 8.03 2.51 17.58
N ILE A 150 8.41 1.33 17.13
CA ILE A 150 7.52 0.17 17.01
C ILE A 150 7.86 -0.85 18.09
N LYS A 151 6.83 -1.29 18.80
CA LYS A 151 6.91 -2.38 19.81
C LYS A 151 5.88 -3.46 19.46
N GLN A 152 6.30 -4.70 19.60
CA GLN A 152 5.42 -5.87 19.54
C GLN A 152 4.74 -6.12 20.87
#